data_890988e0debbcbca4b9b9e2af0a1c10f
#
_entry.id   890988e0debbcbca4b9b9e2af0a1c10f
#
_cell.length_a   1.000
_cell.length_b   1.000
_cell.length_c   1.000
_cell.angle_alpha   90.00
_cell.angle_beta   90.00
_cell.angle_gamma   90.00
#
_symmetry.space_group_name_H-M   'P 1'
#
loop_
_entity.id
_entity.type
_entity.pdbx_description
1 polymer ?
#
loop_
_entity_poly.entity_id
_entity_poly.type
_entity_poly.pdbx_seq_one_letter_code
_entity_poly.pdbx_strand_id
1 'polypeptide(L)'
;FLTNQRNIKCPVIYGDPALLLKYFYKPNKQHHLTNKIAFIPHKSSYKHYLNNENSYDKDKFFLINPRERWDIVVDYIYSCKAILSSSLHGLIVSDAYNKPNLMLYEFELSEGDIKFKDYFISQKRKYIYIKKIKNYNENKLYNEGNKINLEKLKNAFPFQ
;
A
#
# COMPACT_ATOMS: atom_id res chain seq x y z
N PHE A 1 21.91 -1.39 11.85
CA PHE A 1 22.63 -0.37 12.63
C PHE A 1 22.52 -0.61 14.13
N LEU A 2 21.33 -0.63 14.73
CA LEU A 2 21.11 -0.85 16.16
C LEU A 2 21.53 -2.25 16.63
N THR A 3 21.38 -3.27 15.82
CA THR A 3 21.80 -4.64 16.12
C THR A 3 23.30 -4.75 16.30
N ASN A 4 24.08 -4.05 15.46
CA ASN A 4 25.54 -4.06 15.57
C ASN A 4 26.04 -3.31 16.80
N GLN A 5 25.34 -2.22 17.20
CA GLN A 5 25.72 -1.44 18.37
C GLN A 5 25.44 -2.14 19.71
N ARG A 6 24.45 -3.06 19.75
CA ARG A 6 23.99 -3.70 20.98
C ARG A 6 24.26 -5.21 21.03
N ASN A 7 25.02 -5.77 20.09
CA ASN A 7 25.27 -7.23 19.98
C ASN A 7 23.99 -8.08 19.98
N ILE A 8 22.88 -7.54 19.44
CA ILE A 8 21.60 -8.25 19.40
C ILE A 8 21.64 -9.21 18.21
N LYS A 9 21.49 -10.50 18.44
CA LYS A 9 21.28 -11.50 17.40
C LYS A 9 19.86 -11.32 16.85
N CYS A 10 19.75 -10.72 15.66
CA CYS A 10 18.48 -10.55 14.95
C CYS A 10 18.57 -11.27 13.60
N PRO A 11 17.53 -12.01 13.18
CA PRO A 11 17.49 -12.57 11.83
C PRO A 11 17.62 -11.45 10.80
N VAL A 12 18.47 -11.64 9.78
CA VAL A 12 18.66 -10.68 8.68
C VAL A 12 17.50 -10.84 7.69
N ILE A 13 16.27 -10.59 8.16
CA ILE A 13 15.04 -10.67 7.39
C ILE A 13 14.26 -9.41 7.65
N TYR A 14 14.09 -8.63 6.59
CA TYR A 14 13.41 -7.35 6.64
C TYR A 14 12.15 -7.41 5.79
N GLY A 15 11.06 -6.86 6.31
CA GLY A 15 9.79 -6.76 5.62
C GLY A 15 8.70 -6.27 6.56
N ASP A 16 7.69 -5.63 6.00
CA ASP A 16 6.53 -5.20 6.77
C ASP A 16 5.63 -6.42 7.06
N PRO A 17 5.20 -6.65 8.32
CA PRO A 17 4.34 -7.78 8.68
C PRO A 17 3.00 -7.76 7.95
N ALA A 18 2.51 -6.61 7.48
CA ALA A 18 1.28 -6.55 6.69
C ALA A 18 1.38 -7.31 5.34
N LEU A 19 2.59 -7.63 4.86
CA LEU A 19 2.78 -8.53 3.72
C LEU A 19 2.31 -9.96 4.00
N LEU A 20 2.26 -10.37 5.28
CA LEU A 20 1.77 -11.68 5.70
C LEU A 20 0.24 -11.76 5.77
N LEU A 21 -0.46 -10.64 5.60
CA LEU A 21 -1.91 -10.55 5.82
C LEU A 21 -2.69 -11.58 5.00
N LYS A 22 -2.25 -11.89 3.78
CA LYS A 22 -2.87 -12.91 2.92
C LYS A 22 -2.92 -14.33 3.51
N TYR A 23 -2.08 -14.64 4.50
CA TYR A 23 -2.10 -15.94 5.20
C TYR A 23 -3.13 -15.99 6.33
N PHE A 24 -3.57 -14.84 6.83
CA PHE A 24 -4.42 -14.71 8.00
C PHE A 24 -5.80 -14.15 7.69
N TYR A 25 -5.97 -13.50 6.54
CA TYR A 25 -7.24 -12.90 6.16
C TYR A 25 -7.59 -13.17 4.70
N LYS A 26 -8.76 -13.74 4.47
CA LYS A 26 -9.37 -13.94 3.16
C LYS A 26 -10.38 -12.82 2.91
N PRO A 27 -10.09 -11.85 2.01
CA PRO A 27 -10.98 -10.72 1.80
C PRO A 27 -12.33 -11.10 1.17
N ASN A 28 -13.36 -10.35 1.54
CA ASN A 28 -14.67 -10.41 0.90
C ASN A 28 -14.68 -9.56 -0.37
N LYS A 29 -14.90 -10.19 -1.52
CA LYS A 29 -14.89 -9.48 -2.79
C LYS A 29 -16.19 -8.70 -3.02
N GLN A 30 -16.07 -7.38 -3.20
CA GLN A 30 -17.16 -6.47 -3.55
C GLN A 30 -17.26 -6.36 -5.08
N HIS A 31 -18.17 -7.11 -5.70
CA HIS A 31 -18.23 -7.24 -7.16
C HIS A 31 -18.44 -5.92 -7.90
N HIS A 32 -19.16 -4.95 -7.30
CA HIS A 32 -19.40 -3.64 -7.90
C HIS A 32 -18.13 -2.77 -8.02
N LEU A 33 -17.04 -3.14 -7.35
CA LEU A 33 -15.76 -2.43 -7.37
C LEU A 33 -14.74 -3.00 -8.36
N THR A 34 -15.04 -4.09 -9.04
CA THR A 34 -14.05 -4.82 -9.87
C THR A 34 -13.46 -4.01 -11.01
N ASN A 35 -14.17 -3.00 -11.50
CA ASN A 35 -13.71 -2.09 -12.55
C ASN A 35 -13.16 -0.76 -12.00
N LYS A 36 -13.23 -0.54 -10.70
CA LYS A 36 -12.75 0.69 -10.06
C LYS A 36 -11.26 0.59 -9.70
N ILE A 37 -10.63 1.75 -9.56
CA ILE A 37 -9.31 1.92 -8.98
C ILE A 37 -9.51 2.39 -7.54
N ALA A 38 -9.01 1.65 -6.56
CA ALA A 38 -9.03 2.11 -5.19
C ALA A 38 -8.13 3.33 -5.04
N PHE A 39 -8.67 4.42 -4.52
CA PHE A 39 -7.91 5.61 -4.18
C PHE A 39 -7.82 5.75 -2.65
N ILE A 40 -6.60 5.61 -2.11
CA ILE A 40 -6.32 5.67 -0.68
C ILE A 40 -5.44 6.89 -0.41
N PRO A 41 -6.03 8.05 -0.05
CA PRO A 41 -5.26 9.25 0.30
C PRO A 41 -4.55 9.09 1.64
N HIS A 42 -3.62 9.98 1.95
CA HIS A 42 -3.10 10.10 3.30
C HIS A 42 -4.23 10.53 4.26
N LYS A 43 -4.15 10.10 5.52
CA LYS A 43 -5.19 10.39 6.54
C LYS A 43 -5.51 11.89 6.72
N SER A 44 -4.54 12.77 6.47
CA SER A 44 -4.72 14.23 6.57
C SER A 44 -5.44 14.81 5.36
N SER A 45 -5.30 14.21 4.16
CA SER A 45 -5.92 14.70 2.93
C SER A 45 -7.28 14.06 2.61
N TYR A 46 -7.68 13.02 3.34
CA TYR A 46 -8.95 12.32 3.08
C TYR A 46 -10.16 13.27 3.05
N LYS A 47 -10.29 14.17 4.06
CA LYS A 47 -11.39 15.14 4.13
C LYS A 47 -11.41 16.09 2.92
N HIS A 48 -10.24 16.46 2.40
CA HIS A 48 -10.15 17.29 1.20
C HIS A 48 -10.82 16.61 0.01
N TYR A 49 -10.52 15.33 -0.24
CA TYR A 49 -11.12 14.58 -1.35
C TYR A 49 -12.58 14.25 -1.13
N LEU A 50 -13.00 14.02 0.11
CA LEU A 50 -14.39 13.77 0.45
C LEU A 50 -15.27 15.01 0.17
N ASN A 51 -14.77 16.21 0.49
CA ASN A 51 -15.52 17.46 0.37
C ASN A 51 -15.39 18.13 -1.00
N ASN A 52 -14.41 17.70 -1.84
CA ASN A 52 -14.18 18.27 -3.17
C ASN A 52 -14.49 17.23 -4.23
N GLU A 53 -15.75 17.11 -4.59
CA GLU A 53 -16.27 16.09 -5.49
C GLU A 53 -15.62 16.08 -6.88
N ASN A 54 -15.15 17.24 -7.35
CA ASN A 54 -14.49 17.41 -8.65
C ASN A 54 -12.97 17.17 -8.60
N SER A 55 -12.41 16.78 -7.46
CA SER A 55 -10.97 16.58 -7.31
C SER A 55 -10.46 15.30 -7.97
N TYR A 56 -11.33 14.36 -8.26
CA TYR A 56 -11.05 13.11 -8.96
C TYR A 56 -12.30 12.56 -9.66
N ASP A 57 -12.08 11.70 -10.65
CA ASP A 57 -13.14 11.03 -11.41
C ASP A 57 -13.75 9.87 -10.58
N LYS A 58 -14.99 10.05 -10.08
CA LYS A 58 -15.72 9.06 -9.27
C LYS A 58 -16.13 7.82 -10.06
N ASP A 59 -16.24 7.91 -11.38
CA ASP A 59 -16.55 6.75 -12.22
C ASP A 59 -15.36 5.81 -12.34
N LYS A 60 -14.16 6.36 -12.29
CA LYS A 60 -12.90 5.63 -12.37
C LYS A 60 -12.37 5.21 -11.00
N PHE A 61 -12.43 6.10 -10.01
CA PHE A 61 -11.82 5.89 -8.70
C PHE A 61 -12.86 5.65 -7.61
N PHE A 62 -12.55 4.76 -6.69
CA PHE A 62 -13.28 4.52 -5.45
C PHE A 62 -12.46 5.04 -4.28
N LEU A 63 -12.93 6.11 -3.63
CA LEU A 63 -12.25 6.73 -2.49
C LEU A 63 -12.42 5.86 -1.24
N ILE A 64 -11.31 5.42 -0.67
CA ILE A 64 -11.26 4.62 0.56
C ILE A 64 -10.86 5.54 1.73
N ASN A 65 -11.62 5.47 2.82
CA ASN A 65 -11.25 6.11 4.08
C ASN A 65 -10.09 5.35 4.74
N PRO A 66 -8.89 5.95 4.89
CA PRO A 66 -7.74 5.26 5.49
C PRO A 66 -7.88 5.04 7.01
N ARG A 67 -8.94 5.56 7.62
CA ARG A 67 -9.28 5.37 9.06
C ARG A 67 -10.42 4.39 9.27
N GLU A 68 -10.90 3.77 8.22
CA GLU A 68 -11.91 2.72 8.31
C GLU A 68 -11.32 1.48 8.98
N ARG A 69 -12.15 0.58 9.44
CA ARG A 69 -11.74 -0.71 10.01
C ARG A 69 -10.85 -1.45 9.00
N TRP A 70 -9.74 -2.02 9.47
CA TRP A 70 -8.68 -2.55 8.60
C TRP A 70 -9.16 -3.63 7.63
N ASP A 71 -10.06 -4.51 8.07
CA ASP A 71 -10.61 -5.59 7.23
C ASP A 71 -11.48 -5.05 6.09
N ILE A 72 -12.28 -4.01 6.34
CA ILE A 72 -13.07 -3.31 5.31
C ILE A 72 -12.13 -2.66 4.27
N VAL A 73 -11.05 -2.01 4.71
CA VAL A 73 -10.06 -1.43 3.80
C VAL A 73 -9.42 -2.51 2.93
N VAL A 74 -9.08 -3.65 3.52
CA VAL A 74 -8.49 -4.79 2.79
C VAL A 74 -9.49 -5.37 1.78
N ASP A 75 -10.76 -5.52 2.14
CA ASP A 75 -11.82 -5.97 1.23
C ASP A 75 -11.96 -5.05 0.01
N TYR A 76 -11.91 -3.74 0.22
CA TYR A 76 -11.97 -2.76 -0.87
C TYR A 76 -10.71 -2.81 -1.76
N ILE A 77 -9.51 -2.90 -1.17
CA ILE A 77 -8.25 -3.05 -1.90
C ILE A 77 -8.31 -4.31 -2.77
N TYR A 78 -8.71 -5.43 -2.18
CA TYR A 78 -8.80 -6.72 -2.88
C TYR A 78 -9.81 -6.67 -4.03
N SER A 79 -10.92 -5.94 -3.86
CA SER A 79 -12.02 -5.87 -4.82
C SER A 79 -11.70 -5.05 -6.05
N CYS A 80 -10.91 -3.99 -5.90
CA CYS A 80 -10.58 -3.08 -7.01
C CYS A 80 -9.57 -3.70 -7.99
N LYS A 81 -9.58 -3.21 -9.24
CA LYS A 81 -8.65 -3.69 -10.28
C LYS A 81 -7.20 -3.21 -10.06
N ALA A 82 -7.02 -2.03 -9.50
CA ALA A 82 -5.73 -1.40 -9.22
C ALA A 82 -5.84 -0.43 -8.04
N ILE A 83 -4.71 -0.04 -7.49
CA ILE A 83 -4.63 0.81 -6.31
C ILE A 83 -3.78 2.05 -6.61
N LEU A 84 -4.30 3.24 -6.26
CA LEU A 84 -3.58 4.49 -6.19
C LEU A 84 -3.52 4.93 -4.73
N SER A 85 -2.34 5.07 -4.14
CA SER A 85 -2.24 5.31 -2.70
C SER A 85 -1.16 6.31 -2.31
N SER A 86 -1.51 7.24 -1.40
CA SER A 86 -0.57 8.07 -0.64
C SER A 86 -0.32 7.51 0.77
N SER A 87 -0.92 6.37 1.09
CA SER A 87 -0.66 5.62 2.32
C SER A 87 0.32 4.49 2.05
N LEU A 88 1.40 4.40 2.84
CA LEU A 88 2.37 3.31 2.70
C LEU A 88 1.69 1.95 2.88
N HIS A 89 0.87 1.77 3.91
CA HIS A 89 0.16 0.50 4.13
C HIS A 89 -0.83 0.18 3.00
N GLY A 90 -1.38 1.18 2.31
CA GLY A 90 -2.18 0.94 1.11
C GLY A 90 -1.38 0.23 0.01
N LEU A 91 -0.11 0.60 -0.18
CA LEU A 91 0.80 -0.07 -1.12
C LEU A 91 1.21 -1.46 -0.63
N ILE A 92 1.57 -1.59 0.66
CA ILE A 92 2.01 -2.86 1.25
C ILE A 92 0.90 -3.91 1.17
N VAL A 93 -0.33 -3.55 1.55
CA VAL A 93 -1.50 -4.45 1.45
C VAL A 93 -1.79 -4.82 -0.01
N SER A 94 -1.64 -3.87 -0.94
CA SER A 94 -1.78 -4.16 -2.37
C SER A 94 -0.78 -5.22 -2.83
N ASP A 95 0.48 -5.10 -2.42
CA ASP A 95 1.53 -6.08 -2.75
C ASP A 95 1.27 -7.44 -2.08
N ALA A 96 0.72 -7.46 -0.84
CA ALA A 96 0.35 -8.69 -0.14
C ALA A 96 -0.69 -9.51 -0.92
N TYR A 97 -1.63 -8.84 -1.58
CA TYR A 97 -2.68 -9.49 -2.38
C TYR A 97 -2.42 -9.43 -3.90
N ASN A 98 -1.19 -9.14 -4.32
CA ASN A 98 -0.77 -9.06 -5.72
C ASN A 98 -1.66 -8.11 -6.56
N LYS A 99 -2.04 -6.97 -5.98
CA LYS A 99 -2.82 -5.95 -6.68
C LYS A 99 -1.90 -4.93 -7.35
N PRO A 100 -2.10 -4.61 -8.63
CA PRO A 100 -1.37 -3.54 -9.28
C PRO A 100 -1.52 -2.23 -8.51
N ASN A 101 -0.42 -1.52 -8.28
CA ASN A 101 -0.47 -0.31 -7.47
C ASN A 101 0.49 0.77 -7.95
N LEU A 102 0.16 2.02 -7.62
CA LEU A 102 0.94 3.21 -7.92
C LEU A 102 0.92 4.15 -6.72
N MET A 103 2.06 4.71 -6.38
CA MET A 103 2.17 5.72 -5.35
C MET A 103 1.66 7.08 -5.84
N LEU A 104 0.80 7.72 -5.04
CA LEU A 104 0.45 9.14 -5.18
C LEU A 104 1.24 9.94 -4.13
N TYR A 105 2.11 10.82 -4.58
CA TYR A 105 2.89 11.71 -3.73
C TYR A 105 2.15 13.05 -3.59
N GLU A 106 1.36 13.21 -2.52
CA GLU A 106 0.44 14.36 -2.37
C GLU A 106 1.09 15.56 -1.70
N PHE A 107 2.06 15.33 -0.81
CA PHE A 107 2.62 16.40 0.00
C PHE A 107 4.12 16.21 0.22
N GLU A 108 4.82 17.31 0.48
CA GLU A 108 6.09 17.25 1.21
C GLU A 108 5.75 16.73 2.62
N LEU A 109 5.87 15.42 2.78
CA LEU A 109 5.64 14.80 4.09
C LEU A 109 6.63 15.40 5.07
N SER A 110 6.16 15.84 6.23
CA SER A 110 7.00 16.40 7.29
C SER A 110 8.15 15.46 7.72
N GLU A 111 7.97 14.15 7.48
CA GLU A 111 8.95 13.09 7.73
C GLU A 111 9.69 12.65 6.46
N GLY A 112 9.48 13.36 5.33
CA GLY A 112 10.01 12.98 4.04
C GLY A 112 9.39 11.69 3.47
N ASP A 113 9.97 11.22 2.37
CA ASP A 113 9.54 10.00 1.67
C ASP A 113 10.39 8.76 2.03
N ILE A 114 11.21 8.84 3.09
CA ILE A 114 12.17 7.81 3.50
C ILE A 114 11.47 6.46 3.68
N LYS A 115 10.31 6.41 4.34
CA LYS A 115 9.55 5.17 4.56
C LYS A 115 9.09 4.50 3.26
N PHE A 116 8.73 5.30 2.25
CA PHE A 116 8.36 4.76 0.93
C PHE A 116 9.58 4.28 0.16
N LYS A 117 10.69 5.03 0.20
CA LYS A 117 11.95 4.62 -0.43
C LYS A 117 12.48 3.33 0.18
N ASP A 118 12.49 3.23 1.52
CA ASP A 118 12.91 2.03 2.24
C ASP A 118 12.07 0.82 1.82
N TYR A 119 10.74 0.96 1.83
CA TYR A 119 9.85 -0.10 1.37
C TYR A 119 10.11 -0.49 -0.09
N PHE A 120 10.25 0.48 -1.01
CA PHE A 120 10.49 0.19 -2.42
C PHE A 120 11.84 -0.50 -2.64
N ILE A 121 12.88 -0.11 -1.90
CA ILE A 121 14.18 -0.79 -1.92
C ILE A 121 14.04 -2.24 -1.44
N SER A 122 13.31 -2.47 -0.33
CA SER A 122 13.06 -3.83 0.19
C SER A 122 12.34 -4.72 -0.82
N GLN A 123 11.46 -4.16 -1.63
CA GLN A 123 10.74 -4.83 -2.72
C GLN A 123 11.54 -4.90 -4.03
N LYS A 124 12.78 -4.39 -4.08
CA LYS A 124 13.59 -4.31 -5.31
C LYS A 124 12.88 -3.62 -6.48
N ARG A 125 12.00 -2.67 -6.18
CA ARG A 125 11.21 -1.93 -7.17
C ARG A 125 11.70 -0.51 -7.35
N LYS A 126 11.51 0.04 -8.56
CA LYS A 126 11.81 1.44 -8.86
C LYS A 126 10.88 2.36 -8.08
N TYR A 127 11.39 3.48 -7.58
CA TYR A 127 10.64 4.52 -6.91
C TYR A 127 9.87 5.36 -7.93
N ILE A 128 8.69 4.87 -8.33
CA ILE A 128 7.81 5.51 -9.32
C ILE A 128 6.57 6.03 -8.60
N TYR A 129 6.23 7.30 -8.85
CA TYR A 129 5.06 7.96 -8.29
C TYR A 129 4.46 8.99 -9.26
N ILE A 130 3.26 9.45 -8.94
CA ILE A 130 2.63 10.62 -9.55
C ILE A 130 2.32 11.66 -8.48
N LYS A 131 2.26 12.95 -8.84
CA LYS A 131 1.96 14.05 -7.90
C LYS A 131 0.51 14.52 -7.94
N LYS A 132 -0.25 14.12 -8.96
CA LYS A 132 -1.67 14.52 -9.14
C LYS A 132 -2.45 13.33 -9.69
N ILE A 133 -3.67 13.12 -9.21
CA ILE A 133 -4.54 12.02 -9.64
C ILE A 133 -4.78 12.03 -11.15
N LYS A 134 -4.92 13.23 -11.75
CA LYS A 134 -5.08 13.38 -13.21
C LYS A 134 -3.92 12.83 -14.04
N ASN A 135 -2.75 12.62 -13.43
CA ASN A 135 -1.57 12.03 -14.07
C ASN A 135 -1.54 10.51 -13.94
N TYR A 136 -2.63 9.89 -13.45
CA TYR A 136 -2.73 8.43 -13.37
C TYR A 136 -2.62 7.81 -14.76
N ASN A 137 -1.72 6.82 -14.86
CA ASN A 137 -1.48 6.05 -16.06
C ASN A 137 -1.26 4.59 -15.68
N GLU A 138 -2.00 3.67 -16.28
CA GLU A 138 -1.92 2.24 -16.01
C GLU A 138 -0.54 1.66 -16.33
N ASN A 139 0.18 2.22 -17.31
CA ASN A 139 1.55 1.80 -17.65
C ASN A 139 2.59 2.08 -16.55
N LYS A 140 2.23 2.88 -15.53
CA LYS A 140 3.08 3.15 -14.36
C LYS A 140 2.77 2.25 -13.17
N LEU A 141 1.77 1.38 -13.27
CA LEU A 141 1.42 0.47 -12.20
C LEU A 141 2.56 -0.54 -11.95
N TYR A 142 2.89 -0.73 -10.69
CA TYR A 142 3.68 -1.86 -10.26
C TYR A 142 2.78 -3.09 -10.12
N ASN A 143 3.12 -4.17 -10.83
CA ASN A 143 2.31 -5.39 -10.92
C ASN A 143 3.11 -6.68 -10.74
N GLU A 144 4.38 -6.57 -10.31
CA GLU A 144 5.25 -7.73 -10.13
C GLU A 144 5.04 -8.46 -8.79
N GLY A 145 4.17 -7.92 -7.94
CA GLY A 145 3.89 -8.47 -6.62
C GLY A 145 5.03 -8.35 -5.61
N ASN A 146 4.87 -8.99 -4.46
CA ASN A 146 5.87 -8.95 -3.39
C ASN A 146 7.14 -9.74 -3.74
N LYS A 147 8.31 -9.15 -3.47
CA LYS A 147 9.64 -9.75 -3.71
C LYS A 147 10.32 -10.30 -2.44
N ILE A 148 9.73 -10.09 -1.27
CA ILE A 148 10.25 -10.59 0.00
C ILE A 148 9.87 -12.06 0.16
N ASN A 149 10.80 -12.87 0.69
CA ASN A 149 10.49 -14.25 1.03
C ASN A 149 9.56 -14.29 2.26
N LEU A 150 8.27 -14.51 2.02
CA LEU A 150 7.25 -14.45 3.06
C LEU A 150 7.34 -15.60 4.08
N GLU A 151 7.82 -16.77 3.68
CA GLU A 151 8.06 -17.89 4.60
C GLU A 151 9.13 -17.54 5.62
N LYS A 152 10.25 -16.97 5.15
CA LYS A 152 11.30 -16.49 6.06
C LYS A 152 10.79 -15.36 6.95
N LEU A 153 10.00 -14.43 6.41
CA LEU A 153 9.43 -13.34 7.19
C LEU A 153 8.47 -13.87 8.26
N LYS A 154 7.60 -14.82 7.93
CA LYS A 154 6.69 -15.49 8.87
C LYS A 154 7.45 -16.19 9.99
N ASN A 155 8.50 -16.98 9.64
CA ASN A 155 9.29 -17.72 10.60
C ASN A 155 10.16 -16.82 11.51
N ALA A 156 10.43 -15.60 11.10
CA ALA A 156 11.14 -14.60 11.91
C ALA A 156 10.22 -13.85 12.90
N PHE A 157 8.91 -14.05 12.82
CA PHE A 157 7.95 -13.40 13.70
C PHE A 157 8.04 -14.01 15.12
N PRO A 158 8.20 -13.19 16.18
CA PRO A 158 8.50 -13.69 17.54
C PRO A 158 7.30 -14.38 18.22
N PHE A 159 6.10 -14.27 17.64
CA PHE A 159 4.88 -14.86 18.18
C PHE A 159 4.38 -15.93 17.22
N GLN A 160 4.77 -17.17 17.47
CA GLN A 160 4.21 -18.37 16.81
C GLN A 160 3.24 -19.07 17.75
#